data_2b41da8ff3f501fe24133eed7d2b2332
#
_entry.id   2b41da8ff3f501fe24133eed7d2b2332
#
_cell.length_a   1.000
_cell.length_b   1.000
_cell.length_c   1.000
_cell.angle_alpha   90.00
_cell.angle_beta   90.00
_cell.angle_gamma   90.00
#
_symmetry.space_group_name_H-M   'P 1'
#
loop_
_entity.id
_entity.type
_entity.pdbx_description
1 polymer ?
#
loop_
_entity_poly.entity_id
_entity_poly.type
_entity_poly.pdbx_seq_one_letter_code
_entity_poly.pdbx_strand_id
1 'polypeptide(L)'
;MKENTWYFTYHHIPNQKWSLPRGFADELEKQQVKLIRKEVSDPDIMRMPTAEEVKNQNIKVVLIFFAGYNEKLNKNLTNFKKDFPQIILINELGDEPQTRKLNYTRAAISDISLTPDYECYRYWKGKKFNCYWFTHWADNKIFYLKNKAKRKIFIGTSMGNRKYSFILKLLLGKFFINRKLKDYENTDFYNDTKISFQYARWSEITRRIFESGACGCCVLTNKIPKEKMLEKIFTHNQSIIFYTNIFSLIKEIFLILKDKKKIEKIARNSYQIIKKYHTVEKRVERLIEIVDDYKAKFYFK
;
A
#
# COMPACT_ATOMS: atom_id res chain seq x y z
N MET A 1 22.25 -4.82 -26.12
CA MET A 1 21.62 -3.54 -25.71
C MET A 1 22.00 -3.27 -24.27
N LYS A 2 22.43 -2.04 -23.90
CA LYS A 2 22.69 -1.72 -22.49
C LYS A 2 21.36 -1.85 -21.72
N GLU A 3 21.32 -2.67 -20.68
CA GLU A 3 20.14 -2.84 -19.83
C GLU A 3 19.65 -1.49 -19.28
N ASN A 4 18.35 -1.26 -19.36
CA ASN A 4 17.72 -0.05 -18.82
C ASN A 4 17.81 -0.04 -17.30
N THR A 5 18.46 0.95 -16.71
CA THR A 5 18.57 1.10 -15.27
C THR A 5 17.37 1.90 -14.72
N TRP A 6 16.76 1.43 -13.65
CA TRP A 6 15.76 2.15 -12.89
C TRP A 6 16.42 2.84 -11.70
N TYR A 7 15.98 4.04 -11.40
CA TYR A 7 16.37 4.78 -10.21
C TYR A 7 15.15 4.87 -9.30
N PHE A 8 15.22 4.27 -8.12
CA PHE A 8 14.13 4.23 -7.18
C PHE A 8 14.46 5.03 -5.93
N THR A 9 13.78 6.18 -5.74
CA THR A 9 13.88 6.99 -4.54
C THR A 9 12.64 6.83 -3.67
N TYR A 10 12.83 6.59 -2.38
CA TYR A 10 11.74 6.31 -1.45
C TYR A 10 12.11 6.64 0.00
N HIS A 11 11.06 6.94 0.78
CA HIS A 11 11.22 7.16 2.22
C HIS A 11 11.50 5.86 2.96
N HIS A 12 12.54 5.86 3.76
CA HIS A 12 12.89 4.80 4.70
C HIS A 12 13.44 5.38 5.99
N ILE A 13 12.86 5.02 7.13
CA ILE A 13 13.33 5.50 8.43
C ILE A 13 14.67 4.82 8.76
N PRO A 14 15.73 5.57 9.06
CA PRO A 14 17.03 5.01 9.43
C PRO A 14 16.91 3.99 10.57
N ASN A 15 17.72 2.94 10.51
CA ASN A 15 17.73 1.82 11.48
C ASN A 15 16.47 0.95 11.53
N GLN A 16 15.48 1.16 10.69
CA GLN A 16 14.43 0.16 10.50
C GLN A 16 14.95 -0.99 9.62
N LYS A 17 14.65 -2.22 10.03
CA LYS A 17 15.06 -3.42 9.27
C LYS A 17 14.32 -3.55 7.94
N TRP A 18 13.08 -2.99 7.89
CA TRP A 18 12.21 -3.11 6.74
C TRP A 18 11.28 -1.88 6.62
N SER A 19 10.90 -1.56 5.38
CA SER A 19 9.78 -0.68 5.03
C SER A 19 9.13 -1.19 3.76
N LEU A 20 7.88 -0.81 3.53
CA LEU A 20 7.12 -1.27 2.36
C LEU A 20 7.83 -0.95 1.03
N PRO A 21 8.37 0.27 0.79
CA PRO A 21 9.12 0.55 -0.43
C PRO A 21 10.46 -0.21 -0.51
N ARG A 22 11.11 -0.50 0.62
CA ARG A 22 12.34 -1.31 0.63
C ARG A 22 12.06 -2.74 0.18
N GLY A 23 11.00 -3.37 0.69
CA GLY A 23 10.55 -4.68 0.23
C GLY A 23 10.17 -4.70 -1.24
N PHE A 24 9.61 -3.60 -1.74
CA PHE A 24 9.30 -3.42 -3.16
C PHE A 24 10.59 -3.32 -4.01
N ALA A 25 11.61 -2.59 -3.55
CA ALA A 25 12.91 -2.53 -4.20
C ALA A 25 13.60 -3.91 -4.26
N ASP A 26 13.56 -4.67 -3.15
CA ASP A 26 14.10 -6.04 -3.09
C ASP A 26 13.43 -6.96 -4.12
N GLU A 27 12.13 -6.78 -4.34
CA GLU A 27 11.40 -7.58 -5.31
C GLU A 27 11.66 -7.16 -6.76
N LEU A 28 11.85 -5.84 -7.03
CA LEU A 28 12.27 -5.35 -8.36
C LEU A 28 13.59 -6.00 -8.79
N GLU A 29 14.60 -6.03 -7.90
CA GLU A 29 15.90 -6.66 -8.21
C GLU A 29 15.78 -8.17 -8.38
N LYS A 30 14.95 -8.83 -7.57
CA LYS A 30 14.69 -10.27 -7.72
C LYS A 30 14.06 -10.59 -9.09
N GLN A 31 13.23 -9.68 -9.61
CA GLN A 31 12.66 -9.77 -10.97
C GLN A 31 13.60 -9.20 -12.05
N GLN A 32 14.91 -9.11 -11.74
CA GLN A 32 15.99 -8.74 -12.66
C GLN A 32 15.91 -7.29 -13.19
N VAL A 33 15.20 -6.40 -12.51
CA VAL A 33 15.25 -4.97 -12.80
C VAL A 33 16.60 -4.44 -12.28
N LYS A 34 17.43 -3.89 -13.17
CA LYS A 34 18.66 -3.21 -12.76
C LYS A 34 18.31 -1.92 -12.03
N LEU A 35 18.58 -1.86 -10.72
CA LEU A 35 18.06 -0.85 -9.81
C LEU A 35 19.17 -0.04 -9.13
N ILE A 36 19.04 1.27 -9.10
CA ILE A 36 19.76 2.17 -8.20
C ILE A 36 18.78 2.60 -7.11
N ARG A 37 19.06 2.25 -5.85
CA ARG A 37 18.23 2.59 -4.71
C ARG A 37 18.72 3.88 -4.04
N LYS A 38 17.79 4.76 -3.74
CA LYS A 38 18.04 5.98 -2.94
C LYS A 38 17.04 6.05 -1.79
N GLU A 39 17.46 5.55 -0.64
CA GLU A 39 16.71 5.67 0.60
C GLU A 39 16.88 7.08 1.16
N VAL A 40 15.78 7.73 1.52
CA VAL A 40 15.76 9.04 2.13
C VAL A 40 15.06 8.97 3.49
N SER A 41 15.64 9.61 4.50
CA SER A 41 15.07 9.65 5.85
C SER A 41 13.94 10.68 5.99
N ASP A 42 13.93 11.68 5.13
CA ASP A 42 12.93 12.73 5.08
C ASP A 42 12.11 12.59 3.79
N PRO A 43 10.79 12.27 3.87
CA PRO A 43 9.95 12.13 2.68
C PRO A 43 9.80 13.43 1.89
N ASP A 44 10.09 14.58 2.48
CA ASP A 44 10.03 15.89 1.83
C ASP A 44 11.29 16.19 0.98
N ILE A 45 12.35 15.37 1.13
CA ILE A 45 13.64 15.54 0.44
C ILE A 45 13.94 14.30 -0.42
N MET A 46 13.10 14.06 -1.44
CA MET A 46 13.40 13.02 -2.43
C MET A 46 14.58 13.42 -3.30
N ARG A 47 15.53 12.50 -3.45
CA ARG A 47 16.73 12.73 -4.26
C ARG A 47 16.49 12.28 -5.70
N MET A 48 16.63 13.21 -6.63
CA MET A 48 16.64 12.92 -8.07
C MET A 48 18.06 12.53 -8.52
N PRO A 49 18.20 11.72 -9.58
CA PRO A 49 19.52 11.44 -10.15
C PRO A 49 20.12 12.71 -10.76
N THR A 50 21.43 12.87 -10.62
CA THR A 50 22.18 13.93 -11.29
C THR A 50 22.34 13.64 -12.78
N ALA A 51 22.71 14.66 -13.57
CA ALA A 51 22.97 14.49 -15.00
C ALA A 51 24.09 13.45 -15.27
N GLU A 52 25.10 13.44 -14.42
CA GLU A 52 26.18 12.46 -14.48
C GLU A 52 25.69 11.04 -14.16
N GLU A 53 24.88 10.86 -13.09
CA GLU A 53 24.26 9.56 -12.76
C GLU A 53 23.37 9.07 -13.90
N VAL A 54 22.56 9.95 -14.51
CA VAL A 54 21.71 9.62 -15.67
C VAL A 54 22.52 9.07 -16.84
N LYS A 55 23.60 9.77 -17.19
CA LYS A 55 24.46 9.40 -18.32
C LYS A 55 25.25 8.12 -18.04
N ASN A 56 25.97 8.09 -16.91
CA ASN A 56 26.90 7.01 -16.59
C ASN A 56 26.21 5.69 -16.28
N GLN A 57 25.04 5.74 -15.64
CA GLN A 57 24.28 4.57 -15.23
C GLN A 57 23.17 4.17 -16.23
N ASN A 58 23.02 4.91 -17.34
CA ASN A 58 21.97 4.68 -18.35
C ASN A 58 20.56 4.61 -17.73
N ILE A 59 20.23 5.57 -16.85
CA ILE A 59 18.94 5.63 -16.19
C ILE A 59 17.85 5.95 -17.21
N LYS A 60 16.78 5.14 -17.25
CA LYS A 60 15.63 5.29 -18.15
C LYS A 60 14.31 5.45 -17.43
N VAL A 61 14.24 5.03 -16.17
CA VAL A 61 13.04 5.11 -15.34
C VAL A 61 13.42 5.69 -13.98
N VAL A 62 12.64 6.66 -13.50
CA VAL A 62 12.72 7.16 -12.12
C VAL A 62 11.39 6.86 -11.43
N LEU A 63 11.46 6.10 -10.35
CA LEU A 63 10.32 5.69 -9.54
C LEU A 63 10.37 6.38 -8.19
N ILE A 64 9.24 6.93 -7.73
CA ILE A 64 9.13 7.67 -6.47
C ILE A 64 7.96 7.12 -5.66
N PHE A 65 8.25 6.59 -4.47
CA PHE A 65 7.25 6.08 -3.54
C PHE A 65 7.34 6.77 -2.17
N PHE A 66 6.18 6.99 -1.56
CA PHE A 66 6.05 7.55 -0.22
C PHE A 66 6.74 8.91 -0.06
N ALA A 67 6.69 9.72 -1.10
CA ALA A 67 7.17 11.09 -1.08
C ALA A 67 6.27 11.99 -0.25
N GLY A 68 6.87 12.94 0.47
CA GLY A 68 6.14 13.98 1.21
C GLY A 68 5.34 14.90 0.28
N TYR A 69 4.44 15.68 0.87
CA TYR A 69 3.50 16.53 0.14
C TYR A 69 3.88 18.01 0.31
N ASN A 70 4.86 18.48 -0.50
CA ASN A 70 5.27 19.89 -0.47
C ASN A 70 5.59 20.42 -1.87
N GLU A 71 5.53 21.75 -2.00
CA GLU A 71 5.73 22.44 -3.28
C GLU A 71 7.20 22.40 -3.74
N LYS A 72 8.15 22.41 -2.80
CA LYS A 72 9.59 22.34 -3.12
C LYS A 72 9.92 21.05 -3.86
N LEU A 73 9.39 19.91 -3.37
CA LEU A 73 9.57 18.64 -4.04
C LEU A 73 8.92 18.67 -5.44
N ASN A 74 7.70 19.18 -5.56
CA ASN A 74 7.03 19.29 -6.85
C ASN A 74 7.84 20.14 -7.85
N LYS A 75 8.45 21.25 -7.40
CA LYS A 75 9.35 22.07 -8.21
C LYS A 75 10.59 21.28 -8.67
N ASN A 76 11.21 20.53 -7.78
CA ASN A 76 12.37 19.69 -8.11
C ASN A 76 12.02 18.64 -9.18
N LEU A 77 10.86 17.97 -9.03
CA LEU A 77 10.38 16.98 -10.00
C LEU A 77 10.10 17.63 -11.37
N THR A 78 9.51 18.83 -11.37
CA THR A 78 9.23 19.58 -12.60
C THR A 78 10.52 19.94 -13.32
N ASN A 79 11.52 20.47 -12.61
CA ASN A 79 12.83 20.78 -13.17
C ASN A 79 13.51 19.51 -13.73
N PHE A 80 13.52 18.43 -12.95
CA PHE A 80 14.09 17.16 -13.40
C PHE A 80 13.44 16.67 -14.72
N LYS A 81 12.11 16.69 -14.78
CA LYS A 81 11.40 16.24 -15.99
C LYS A 81 11.65 17.15 -17.19
N LYS A 82 11.84 18.46 -16.97
CA LYS A 82 12.21 19.41 -18.02
C LYS A 82 13.61 19.14 -18.54
N ASP A 83 14.58 18.85 -17.65
CA ASP A 83 15.98 18.59 -18.03
C ASP A 83 16.16 17.21 -18.67
N PHE A 84 15.31 16.23 -18.31
CA PHE A 84 15.38 14.85 -18.79
C PHE A 84 14.02 14.34 -19.30
N PRO A 85 13.47 14.95 -20.37
CA PRO A 85 12.14 14.59 -20.89
C PRO A 85 12.03 13.13 -21.36
N GLN A 86 13.14 12.49 -21.74
CA GLN A 86 13.22 11.11 -22.21
C GLN A 86 13.17 10.07 -21.08
N ILE A 87 13.32 10.47 -19.81
CA ILE A 87 13.25 9.56 -18.67
C ILE A 87 11.79 9.36 -18.26
N ILE A 88 11.38 8.12 -18.10
CA ILE A 88 10.05 7.78 -17.61
C ILE A 88 9.99 8.10 -16.12
N LEU A 89 9.17 9.09 -15.76
CA LEU A 89 8.93 9.49 -14.36
C LEU A 89 7.64 8.85 -13.84
N ILE A 90 7.77 8.06 -12.79
CA ILE A 90 6.67 7.35 -12.13
C ILE A 90 6.49 7.87 -10.70
N ASN A 91 5.30 8.36 -10.37
CA ASN A 91 4.96 8.82 -9.03
C ASN A 91 3.77 8.05 -8.44
N GLU A 92 3.89 7.67 -7.16
CA GLU A 92 2.75 7.27 -6.35
C GLU A 92 2.00 8.50 -5.85
N LEU A 93 0.68 8.53 -6.05
CA LEU A 93 -0.23 9.57 -5.60
C LEU A 93 -1.06 9.01 -4.45
N GLY A 94 -0.60 9.22 -3.21
CA GLY A 94 -1.24 8.71 -2.00
C GLY A 94 -2.05 9.78 -1.24
N ASP A 95 -2.69 9.33 -0.15
CA ASP A 95 -3.40 10.15 0.85
C ASP A 95 -4.49 11.09 0.27
N GLU A 96 -5.13 10.68 -0.81
CA GLU A 96 -6.21 11.45 -1.41
C GLU A 96 -7.59 11.21 -0.74
N PRO A 97 -8.44 12.21 -0.72
CA PRO A 97 -8.41 13.49 -1.46
C PRO A 97 -7.62 14.63 -0.78
N GLN A 98 -7.08 14.44 0.42
CA GLN A 98 -6.46 15.50 1.23
C GLN A 98 -5.27 16.16 0.51
N THR A 99 -4.50 15.38 -0.22
CA THR A 99 -3.28 15.82 -0.94
C THR A 99 -3.51 16.15 -2.41
N ARG A 100 -4.76 16.09 -2.89
CA ARG A 100 -5.11 16.20 -4.33
C ARG A 100 -4.53 17.43 -5.03
N LYS A 101 -4.49 18.59 -4.36
CA LYS A 101 -3.91 19.81 -4.93
C LYS A 101 -2.42 19.64 -5.25
N LEU A 102 -1.66 19.07 -4.34
CA LEU A 102 -0.22 18.81 -4.52
C LEU A 102 0.03 17.67 -5.50
N ASN A 103 -0.80 16.64 -5.47
CA ASN A 103 -0.76 15.52 -6.41
C ASN A 103 -1.10 15.94 -7.84
N TYR A 104 -1.84 17.05 -8.04
CA TYR A 104 -2.14 17.55 -9.39
C TYR A 104 -0.85 17.86 -10.17
N THR A 105 0.07 18.61 -9.57
CA THR A 105 1.36 18.92 -10.20
C THR A 105 2.14 17.63 -10.49
N ARG A 106 2.18 16.67 -9.54
CA ARG A 106 2.86 15.37 -9.76
C ARG A 106 2.24 14.58 -10.89
N ALA A 107 0.92 14.49 -10.94
CA ALA A 107 0.22 13.79 -12.02
C ALA A 107 0.48 14.42 -13.38
N ALA A 108 0.57 15.77 -13.43
CA ALA A 108 0.81 16.51 -14.67
C ALA A 108 2.21 16.31 -15.25
N ILE A 109 3.22 16.15 -14.39
CA ILE A 109 4.62 15.98 -14.82
C ILE A 109 5.04 14.51 -14.95
N SER A 110 4.26 13.57 -14.43
CA SER A 110 4.57 12.15 -14.47
C SER A 110 4.15 11.52 -15.78
N ASP A 111 5.02 10.67 -16.32
CA ASP A 111 4.65 9.80 -17.43
C ASP A 111 3.67 8.71 -17.00
N ILE A 112 3.82 8.25 -15.75
CA ILE A 112 2.96 7.26 -15.12
C ILE A 112 2.66 7.69 -13.69
N SER A 113 1.40 7.74 -13.34
CA SER A 113 0.92 7.95 -11.97
C SER A 113 0.27 6.69 -11.42
N LEU A 114 0.54 6.37 -10.16
CA LEU A 114 -0.01 5.21 -9.47
C LEU A 114 -0.85 5.68 -8.29
N THR A 115 -2.05 5.13 -8.10
CA THR A 115 -2.89 5.47 -6.95
C THR A 115 -3.56 4.23 -6.35
N PRO A 116 -3.63 4.10 -5.01
CA PRO A 116 -4.22 2.93 -4.37
C PRO A 116 -5.75 2.89 -4.45
N ASP A 117 -6.40 4.02 -4.60
CA ASP A 117 -7.86 4.16 -4.61
C ASP A 117 -8.43 4.29 -6.02
N TYR A 118 -9.46 3.50 -6.33
CA TYR A 118 -10.09 3.50 -7.65
C TYR A 118 -10.77 4.83 -8.00
N GLU A 119 -11.37 5.51 -7.03
CA GLU A 119 -11.95 6.85 -7.22
C GLU A 119 -10.91 7.86 -7.66
N CYS A 120 -9.72 7.84 -7.03
CA CYS A 120 -8.60 8.71 -7.39
C CYS A 120 -8.09 8.38 -8.80
N TYR A 121 -7.96 7.08 -9.14
CA TYR A 121 -7.64 6.65 -10.49
C TYR A 121 -8.63 7.23 -11.52
N ARG A 122 -9.95 7.12 -11.29
CA ARG A 122 -10.97 7.68 -12.20
C ARG A 122 -10.87 9.20 -12.32
N TYR A 123 -10.63 9.90 -11.21
CA TYR A 123 -10.45 11.34 -11.20
C TYR A 123 -9.28 11.77 -12.11
N TRP A 124 -8.12 11.14 -11.95
CA TRP A 124 -6.93 11.47 -12.74
C TRP A 124 -7.07 11.08 -14.20
N LYS A 125 -7.70 9.94 -14.49
CA LYS A 125 -8.07 9.56 -15.87
C LYS A 125 -9.01 10.57 -16.51
N GLY A 126 -9.99 11.09 -15.80
CA GLY A 126 -10.89 12.15 -16.25
C GLY A 126 -10.16 13.46 -16.57
N LYS A 127 -9.02 13.72 -15.92
CA LYS A 127 -8.10 14.82 -16.23
C LYS A 127 -7.13 14.50 -17.38
N LYS A 128 -7.29 13.36 -18.03
CA LYS A 128 -6.43 12.85 -19.12
C LYS A 128 -4.98 12.56 -18.71
N PHE A 129 -4.68 12.41 -17.42
CA PHE A 129 -3.38 11.96 -16.96
C PHE A 129 -3.23 10.45 -17.11
N ASN A 130 -2.00 9.99 -17.35
CA ASN A 130 -1.69 8.58 -17.47
C ASN A 130 -1.58 7.95 -16.08
N CYS A 131 -2.72 7.64 -15.48
CA CYS A 131 -2.83 7.12 -14.13
C CYS A 131 -3.31 5.66 -14.16
N TYR A 132 -2.85 4.86 -13.21
CA TYR A 132 -3.22 3.47 -13.02
C TYR A 132 -3.72 3.21 -11.60
N TRP A 133 -4.73 2.36 -11.47
CA TRP A 133 -5.14 1.84 -10.18
C TRP A 133 -4.12 0.81 -9.70
N PHE A 134 -3.44 1.14 -8.62
CA PHE A 134 -2.34 0.37 -8.07
C PHE A 134 -2.55 0.20 -6.56
N THR A 135 -3.36 -0.78 -6.17
CA THR A 135 -3.76 -0.99 -4.77
C THR A 135 -2.58 -1.36 -3.89
N HIS A 136 -2.73 -1.17 -2.58
CA HIS A 136 -1.79 -1.66 -1.60
C HIS A 136 -1.61 -3.18 -1.65
N TRP A 137 -0.55 -3.67 -1.01
CA TRP A 137 -0.13 -5.06 -0.98
C TRP A 137 0.45 -5.44 0.38
N ALA A 138 0.66 -6.74 0.59
CA ALA A 138 1.48 -7.26 1.67
C ALA A 138 2.84 -7.72 1.12
N ASP A 139 3.92 -7.35 1.80
CA ASP A 139 5.20 -7.99 1.58
C ASP A 139 5.17 -9.36 2.26
N ASN A 140 5.06 -10.41 1.48
CA ASN A 140 4.92 -11.78 1.96
C ASN A 140 6.20 -12.37 2.57
N LYS A 141 7.35 -11.70 2.45
CA LYS A 141 8.57 -12.03 3.21
C LYS A 141 8.45 -11.59 4.67
N ILE A 142 7.64 -10.57 4.92
CA ILE A 142 7.41 -9.98 6.23
C ILE A 142 6.06 -10.43 6.79
N PHE A 143 4.97 -10.24 6.03
CA PHE A 143 3.61 -10.56 6.45
C PHE A 143 3.18 -11.91 5.86
N TYR A 144 3.36 -12.97 6.62
CA TYR A 144 3.03 -14.34 6.23
C TYR A 144 2.34 -15.10 7.37
N LEU A 145 1.54 -16.08 7.00
CA LEU A 145 0.89 -16.96 7.96
C LEU A 145 1.90 -17.98 8.49
N LYS A 146 2.17 -17.92 9.78
CA LYS A 146 3.05 -18.89 10.47
C LYS A 146 2.34 -20.25 10.62
N ASN A 147 3.06 -21.36 10.38
CA ASN A 147 2.51 -22.73 10.47
C ASN A 147 1.88 -23.07 11.84
N LYS A 148 2.38 -22.46 12.92
CA LYS A 148 1.89 -22.67 14.28
C LYS A 148 1.40 -21.36 14.89
N ALA A 149 0.59 -20.59 14.16
CA ALA A 149 -0.02 -19.34 14.66
C ALA A 149 -0.93 -19.65 15.85
N LYS A 150 -0.60 -19.11 17.04
CA LYS A 150 -1.29 -19.47 18.30
C LYS A 150 -2.66 -18.83 18.45
N ARG A 151 -2.93 -17.73 17.76
CA ARG A 151 -4.20 -17.00 17.77
C ARG A 151 -4.75 -16.71 19.18
N LYS A 152 -3.88 -16.25 20.09
CA LYS A 152 -4.21 -15.99 21.50
C LYS A 152 -5.07 -14.74 21.68
N ILE A 153 -4.88 -13.74 20.80
CA ILE A 153 -5.60 -12.47 20.84
C ILE A 153 -6.90 -12.63 20.04
N PHE A 154 -8.05 -12.39 20.70
CA PHE A 154 -9.33 -12.54 20.02
C PHE A 154 -9.56 -11.43 19.00
N ILE A 155 -9.54 -10.15 19.43
CA ILE A 155 -9.58 -8.99 18.56
C ILE A 155 -8.37 -8.12 18.85
N GLY A 156 -7.60 -7.76 17.80
CA GLY A 156 -6.41 -6.94 17.94
C GLY A 156 -6.37 -5.79 16.95
N THR A 157 -5.78 -4.67 17.35
CA THR A 157 -5.43 -3.56 16.48
C THR A 157 -3.99 -3.10 16.73
N SER A 158 -3.23 -2.90 15.67
CA SER A 158 -1.87 -2.36 15.73
C SER A 158 -1.80 -0.85 15.46
N MET A 159 -2.94 -0.19 15.41
CA MET A 159 -3.04 1.21 14.97
C MET A 159 -2.98 2.22 16.12
N GLY A 160 -2.82 1.76 17.35
CA GLY A 160 -2.98 2.62 18.53
C GLY A 160 -4.43 3.06 18.72
N ASN A 161 -4.62 4.16 19.44
CA ASN A 161 -5.97 4.68 19.71
C ASN A 161 -6.62 5.21 18.42
N ARG A 162 -7.68 4.55 17.99
CA ARG A 162 -8.51 4.90 16.84
C ARG A 162 -9.97 5.02 17.27
N LYS A 163 -10.80 5.58 16.40
CA LYS A 163 -12.24 5.62 16.60
C LYS A 163 -12.75 4.24 17.03
N TYR A 164 -13.58 4.22 18.05
CA TYR A 164 -14.15 3.02 18.68
C TYR A 164 -13.19 2.14 19.51
N SER A 165 -11.88 2.36 19.51
CA SER A 165 -10.94 1.53 20.29
C SER A 165 -11.25 1.57 21.80
N PHE A 166 -11.63 2.73 22.33
CA PHE A 166 -12.02 2.86 23.75
C PHE A 166 -13.27 2.04 24.07
N ILE A 167 -14.29 2.14 23.22
CA ILE A 167 -15.55 1.38 23.40
C ILE A 167 -15.28 -0.13 23.31
N LEU A 168 -14.46 -0.56 22.35
CA LEU A 168 -14.08 -1.97 22.23
C LEU A 168 -13.32 -2.46 23.47
N LYS A 169 -12.45 -1.62 24.04
CA LYS A 169 -11.73 -1.96 25.27
C LYS A 169 -12.68 -2.10 26.46
N LEU A 170 -13.67 -1.21 26.57
CA LEU A 170 -14.69 -1.26 27.61
C LEU A 170 -15.57 -2.52 27.47
N LEU A 171 -16.04 -2.84 26.27
CA LEU A 171 -16.98 -3.96 26.04
C LEU A 171 -16.29 -5.33 26.08
N LEU A 172 -15.06 -5.44 25.61
CA LEU A 172 -14.37 -6.72 25.42
C LEU A 172 -13.26 -6.97 26.46
N GLY A 173 -12.86 -5.95 27.23
CA GLY A 173 -11.86 -6.07 28.27
C GLY A 173 -10.56 -6.71 27.77
N LYS A 174 -10.16 -7.85 28.34
CA LYS A 174 -8.96 -8.61 28.01
C LYS A 174 -9.00 -9.25 26.61
N PHE A 175 -10.15 -9.37 25.97
CA PHE A 175 -10.30 -9.94 24.64
C PHE A 175 -9.98 -8.95 23.51
N PHE A 176 -9.84 -7.66 23.81
CA PHE A 176 -9.41 -6.62 22.88
C PHE A 176 -8.02 -6.10 23.24
N ILE A 177 -7.07 -6.28 22.34
CA ILE A 177 -5.69 -5.81 22.49
C ILE A 177 -5.41 -4.69 21.50
N ASN A 178 -5.03 -3.53 22.04
CA ASN A 178 -4.63 -2.38 21.25
C ASN A 178 -3.13 -2.11 21.49
N ARG A 179 -2.34 -2.15 20.41
CA ARG A 179 -0.90 -1.86 20.45
C ARG A 179 -0.55 -0.84 19.37
N LYS A 180 0.47 -0.01 19.60
CA LYS A 180 1.10 0.80 18.57
C LYS A 180 2.44 0.14 18.26
N LEU A 181 2.49 -0.57 17.14
CA LEU A 181 3.65 -1.34 16.71
C LEU A 181 4.27 -0.72 15.46
N LYS A 182 5.56 -0.92 15.26
CA LYS A 182 6.26 -0.62 14.02
C LYS A 182 5.89 -1.66 12.94
N ASP A 183 6.10 -1.33 11.68
CA ASP A 183 5.59 -2.10 10.54
C ASP A 183 5.91 -3.61 10.62
N TYR A 184 7.15 -3.99 10.82
CA TYR A 184 7.55 -5.41 10.86
C TYR A 184 7.17 -6.14 12.18
N GLU A 185 7.00 -5.42 13.28
CA GLU A 185 6.54 -6.00 14.56
C GLU A 185 5.08 -6.46 14.47
N ASN A 186 4.34 -5.95 13.50
CA ASN A 186 2.95 -6.32 13.28
C ASN A 186 2.79 -7.79 12.89
N THR A 187 3.81 -8.42 12.30
CA THR A 187 3.70 -9.82 11.84
C THR A 187 3.39 -10.78 12.97
N ASP A 188 4.11 -10.69 14.07
CA ASP A 188 3.89 -11.55 15.24
C ASP A 188 2.55 -11.25 15.89
N PHE A 189 2.21 -9.98 16.02
CA PHE A 189 0.94 -9.54 16.55
C PHE A 189 -0.24 -10.05 15.71
N TYR A 190 -0.18 -9.93 14.38
CA TYR A 190 -1.23 -10.44 13.49
C TYR A 190 -1.30 -11.98 13.50
N ASN A 191 -0.18 -12.69 13.58
CA ASN A 191 -0.19 -14.14 13.73
C ASN A 191 -0.77 -14.61 15.06
N ASP A 192 -0.70 -13.80 16.11
CA ASP A 192 -1.36 -14.08 17.39
C ASP A 192 -2.83 -13.60 17.44
N THR A 193 -3.28 -12.84 16.45
CA THR A 193 -4.61 -12.22 16.40
C THR A 193 -5.58 -13.02 15.52
N LYS A 194 -6.78 -13.33 16.01
CA LYS A 194 -7.87 -13.95 15.23
C LYS A 194 -8.56 -12.94 14.32
N ILE A 195 -8.94 -11.80 14.88
CA ILE A 195 -9.67 -10.73 14.19
C ILE A 195 -8.84 -9.45 14.27
N SER A 196 -8.40 -8.95 13.11
CA SER A 196 -7.73 -7.66 13.02
C SER A 196 -8.75 -6.54 12.87
N PHE A 197 -8.89 -5.71 13.92
CA PHE A 197 -9.71 -4.50 13.87
C PHE A 197 -8.95 -3.38 13.18
N GLN A 198 -9.55 -2.83 12.11
CA GLN A 198 -9.00 -1.74 11.32
C GLN A 198 -9.98 -0.57 11.27
N TYR A 199 -9.43 0.65 11.13
CA TYR A 199 -10.21 1.85 10.91
C TYR A 199 -9.52 2.74 9.86
N ALA A 200 -10.10 2.81 8.67
CA ALA A 200 -9.68 3.71 7.59
C ALA A 200 -10.10 5.14 7.93
N ARG A 201 -9.13 5.92 8.41
CA ARG A 201 -9.38 7.26 8.97
C ARG A 201 -9.87 8.27 7.92
N TRP A 202 -9.30 8.20 6.74
CA TRP A 202 -9.60 9.10 5.63
C TRP A 202 -10.44 8.44 4.54
N SER A 203 -11.16 7.38 4.89
CA SER A 203 -11.97 6.60 3.95
C SER A 203 -11.15 6.06 2.77
N GLU A 204 -9.92 5.70 3.02
CA GLU A 204 -8.96 5.15 2.05
C GLU A 204 -8.82 3.64 2.19
N ILE A 205 -8.34 2.97 1.13
CA ILE A 205 -7.89 1.58 1.23
C ILE A 205 -6.56 1.56 1.99
N THR A 206 -6.54 0.96 3.18
CA THR A 206 -5.34 0.93 4.01
C THR A 206 -4.51 -0.33 3.77
N ARG A 207 -3.17 -0.21 3.76
CA ARG A 207 -2.25 -1.35 3.60
C ARG A 207 -2.42 -2.43 4.68
N ARG A 208 -2.80 -2.04 5.91
CA ARG A 208 -2.99 -2.98 7.04
C ARG A 208 -4.07 -4.03 6.83
N ILE A 209 -5.02 -3.78 5.93
CA ILE A 209 -6.00 -4.79 5.50
C ILE A 209 -5.25 -5.96 4.85
N PHE A 210 -4.32 -5.66 3.95
CA PHE A 210 -3.54 -6.67 3.23
C PHE A 210 -2.52 -7.34 4.16
N GLU A 211 -1.80 -6.58 4.99
CA GLU A 211 -0.82 -7.09 5.94
C GLU A 211 -1.44 -8.08 6.94
N SER A 212 -2.54 -7.70 7.58
CA SER A 212 -3.22 -8.57 8.55
C SER A 212 -3.90 -9.78 7.91
N GLY A 213 -4.49 -9.61 6.72
CA GLY A 213 -5.07 -10.71 5.98
C GLY A 213 -4.01 -11.70 5.46
N ALA A 214 -2.81 -11.23 5.05
CA ALA A 214 -1.68 -12.07 4.70
C ALA A 214 -1.17 -12.92 5.88
N CYS A 215 -1.29 -12.39 7.11
CA CYS A 215 -1.03 -13.17 8.33
C CYS A 215 -2.21 -14.07 8.74
N GLY A 216 -3.26 -14.17 7.93
CA GLY A 216 -4.42 -15.03 8.18
C GLY A 216 -5.36 -14.52 9.26
N CYS A 217 -5.45 -13.20 9.50
CA CYS A 217 -6.50 -12.62 10.33
C CYS A 217 -7.82 -12.53 9.57
N CYS A 218 -8.94 -12.69 10.28
CA CYS A 218 -10.22 -12.17 9.83
C CYS A 218 -10.19 -10.64 9.95
N VAL A 219 -10.29 -9.92 8.84
CA VAL A 219 -10.21 -8.45 8.86
C VAL A 219 -11.60 -7.87 9.12
N LEU A 220 -11.69 -7.01 10.15
CA LEU A 220 -12.88 -6.25 10.54
C LEU A 220 -12.57 -4.76 10.37
N THR A 221 -13.18 -4.09 9.40
CA THR A 221 -12.89 -2.69 9.06
C THR A 221 -14.17 -1.89 8.82
N ASN A 222 -14.09 -0.56 8.98
CA ASN A 222 -15.19 0.30 8.59
C ASN A 222 -15.41 0.24 7.07
N LYS A 223 -16.68 0.33 6.69
CA LYS A 223 -17.05 0.50 5.29
C LYS A 223 -16.53 1.85 4.81
N ILE A 224 -15.87 1.85 3.66
CA ILE A 224 -15.45 3.05 2.94
C ILE A 224 -16.34 3.25 1.72
N PRO A 225 -16.36 4.45 1.09
CA PRO A 225 -17.18 4.69 -0.09
C PRO A 225 -16.99 3.64 -1.18
N LYS A 226 -18.07 3.24 -1.84
CA LYS A 226 -18.06 2.20 -2.91
C LYS A 226 -17.12 2.57 -4.06
N GLU A 227 -16.96 3.86 -4.30
CA GLU A 227 -16.10 4.43 -5.33
C GLU A 227 -14.62 4.06 -5.13
N LYS A 228 -14.22 3.72 -3.89
CA LYS A 228 -12.86 3.25 -3.55
C LYS A 228 -12.60 1.80 -3.99
N MET A 229 -13.63 1.05 -4.31
CA MET A 229 -13.58 -0.32 -4.84
C MET A 229 -13.05 -1.39 -3.87
N LEU A 230 -12.99 -1.14 -2.56
CA LEU A 230 -12.59 -2.16 -1.59
C LEU A 230 -13.55 -3.37 -1.61
N GLU A 231 -14.84 -3.13 -1.85
CA GLU A 231 -15.86 -4.19 -1.98
C GLU A 231 -15.72 -5.03 -3.27
N LYS A 232 -14.89 -4.60 -4.24
CA LYS A 232 -14.53 -5.40 -5.40
C LYS A 232 -13.34 -6.33 -5.14
N ILE A 233 -12.49 -5.94 -4.17
CA ILE A 233 -11.37 -6.77 -3.74
C ILE A 233 -11.84 -7.82 -2.74
N PHE A 234 -12.68 -7.40 -1.76
CA PHE A 234 -13.15 -8.26 -0.67
C PHE A 234 -14.67 -8.23 -0.55
N THR A 235 -15.28 -9.39 -0.34
CA THR A 235 -16.72 -9.52 -0.16
C THR A 235 -17.08 -9.60 1.32
N HIS A 236 -18.03 -8.76 1.76
CA HIS A 236 -18.54 -8.76 3.15
C HIS A 236 -19.03 -10.15 3.57
N ASN A 237 -18.67 -10.56 4.79
CA ASN A 237 -18.99 -11.87 5.36
C ASN A 237 -18.46 -13.10 4.60
N GLN A 238 -17.63 -12.89 3.56
CA GLN A 238 -16.96 -13.97 2.82
C GLN A 238 -15.44 -13.90 2.93
N SER A 239 -14.84 -12.71 2.76
CA SER A 239 -13.40 -12.50 2.83
C SER A 239 -12.99 -11.29 3.69
N ILE A 240 -13.96 -10.50 4.16
CA ILE A 240 -13.77 -9.36 5.07
C ILE A 240 -15.08 -9.10 5.83
N ILE A 241 -15.02 -8.40 6.97
CA ILE A 241 -16.19 -7.92 7.68
C ILE A 241 -16.19 -6.40 7.68
N PHE A 242 -17.27 -5.82 7.15
CA PHE A 242 -17.48 -4.38 7.15
C PHE A 242 -18.46 -3.96 8.24
N TYR A 243 -18.17 -2.84 8.90
CA TYR A 243 -19.11 -2.12 9.76
C TYR A 243 -19.26 -0.67 9.30
N THR A 244 -20.40 -0.04 9.56
CA THR A 244 -20.69 1.34 9.14
C THR A 244 -20.62 2.34 10.29
N ASN A 245 -21.02 1.90 11.48
CA ASN A 245 -21.08 2.70 12.72
C ASN A 245 -20.85 1.81 13.94
N ILE A 246 -20.93 2.38 15.14
CA ILE A 246 -20.68 1.65 16.38
C ILE A 246 -21.69 0.52 16.61
N PHE A 247 -22.95 0.71 16.27
CA PHE A 247 -23.98 -0.32 16.46
C PHE A 247 -23.75 -1.52 15.53
N SER A 248 -23.45 -1.26 14.25
CA SER A 248 -23.08 -2.33 13.32
C SER A 248 -21.78 -3.02 13.71
N LEU A 249 -20.78 -2.29 14.24
CA LEU A 249 -19.55 -2.87 14.76
C LEU A 249 -19.85 -3.85 15.91
N ILE A 250 -20.63 -3.44 16.90
CA ILE A 250 -21.03 -4.28 18.02
C ILE A 250 -21.81 -5.50 17.52
N LYS A 251 -22.79 -5.31 16.63
CA LYS A 251 -23.54 -6.39 16.00
C LYS A 251 -22.63 -7.42 15.31
N GLU A 252 -21.71 -6.97 14.48
CA GLU A 252 -20.77 -7.87 13.78
C GLU A 252 -19.90 -8.64 14.78
N ILE A 253 -19.42 -7.99 15.83
CA ILE A 253 -18.64 -8.67 16.88
C ILE A 253 -19.46 -9.76 17.56
N PHE A 254 -20.71 -9.51 17.93
CA PHE A 254 -21.59 -10.53 18.53
C PHE A 254 -21.86 -11.70 17.59
N LEU A 255 -22.07 -11.43 16.30
CA LEU A 255 -22.27 -12.48 15.29
C LEU A 255 -21.02 -13.37 15.15
N ILE A 256 -19.85 -12.75 15.15
CA ILE A 256 -18.57 -13.45 15.05
C ILE A 256 -18.28 -14.28 16.30
N LEU A 257 -18.60 -13.78 17.48
CA LEU A 257 -18.42 -14.50 18.76
C LEU A 257 -19.17 -15.82 18.79
N LYS A 258 -20.33 -15.89 18.12
CA LYS A 258 -21.19 -17.08 18.06
C LYS A 258 -20.72 -18.13 17.04
N ASP A 259 -19.90 -17.73 16.04
CA ASP A 259 -19.52 -18.62 14.93
C ASP A 259 -18.02 -18.58 14.64
N LYS A 260 -17.25 -19.39 15.36
CA LYS A 260 -15.80 -19.53 15.17
C LYS A 260 -15.44 -20.05 13.77
N LYS A 261 -16.25 -20.95 13.18
CA LYS A 261 -15.99 -21.52 11.85
C LYS A 261 -16.12 -20.44 10.77
N LYS A 262 -17.05 -19.50 10.94
CA LYS A 262 -17.22 -18.35 10.06
C LYS A 262 -15.97 -17.46 10.06
N ILE A 263 -15.39 -17.18 11.24
CA ILE A 263 -14.13 -16.40 11.36
C ILE A 263 -13.02 -17.05 10.56
N GLU A 264 -12.80 -18.35 10.74
CA GLU A 264 -11.75 -19.11 10.06
C GLU A 264 -11.95 -19.13 8.54
N LYS A 265 -13.20 -19.31 8.08
CA LYS A 265 -13.55 -19.26 6.66
C LYS A 265 -13.24 -17.89 6.04
N ILE A 266 -13.65 -16.80 6.68
CA ILE A 266 -13.41 -15.43 6.20
C ILE A 266 -11.90 -15.14 6.17
N ALA A 267 -11.17 -15.50 7.22
CA ALA A 267 -9.72 -15.34 7.30
C ALA A 267 -9.00 -16.10 6.17
N ARG A 268 -9.39 -17.36 5.94
CA ARG A 268 -8.84 -18.17 4.85
C ARG A 268 -9.09 -17.56 3.47
N ASN A 269 -10.31 -17.10 3.21
CA ASN A 269 -10.65 -16.48 1.94
C ASN A 269 -9.88 -15.16 1.73
N SER A 270 -9.78 -14.31 2.77
CA SER A 270 -8.95 -13.10 2.74
C SER A 270 -7.50 -13.41 2.39
N TYR A 271 -6.91 -14.38 3.10
CA TYR A 271 -5.55 -14.85 2.85
C TYR A 271 -5.35 -15.31 1.40
N GLN A 272 -6.27 -16.10 0.84
CA GLN A 272 -6.17 -16.61 -0.54
C GLN A 272 -6.23 -15.48 -1.57
N ILE A 273 -7.12 -14.51 -1.39
CA ILE A 273 -7.21 -13.33 -2.27
C ILE A 273 -5.90 -12.55 -2.25
N ILE A 274 -5.37 -12.28 -1.05
CA ILE A 274 -4.14 -11.49 -0.90
C ILE A 274 -2.96 -12.26 -1.50
N LYS A 275 -2.80 -13.54 -1.17
CA LYS A 275 -1.73 -14.40 -1.71
C LYS A 275 -1.74 -14.45 -3.23
N LYS A 276 -2.92 -14.49 -3.84
CA LYS A 276 -3.05 -14.61 -5.30
C LYS A 276 -2.85 -13.29 -6.05
N TYR A 277 -3.27 -12.15 -5.47
CA TYR A 277 -3.40 -10.91 -6.22
C TYR A 277 -2.71 -9.69 -5.59
N HIS A 278 -2.37 -9.72 -4.28
CA HIS A 278 -1.96 -8.54 -3.53
C HIS A 278 -0.68 -8.76 -2.72
N THR A 279 0.26 -9.50 -3.26
CA THR A 279 1.61 -9.62 -2.73
C THR A 279 2.56 -8.61 -3.39
N VAL A 280 3.73 -8.40 -2.82
CA VAL A 280 4.75 -7.52 -3.40
C VAL A 280 5.17 -8.00 -4.80
N GLU A 281 5.30 -9.31 -5.02
CA GLU A 281 5.61 -9.88 -6.34
C GLU A 281 4.57 -9.44 -7.38
N LYS A 282 3.28 -9.60 -7.05
CA LYS A 282 2.19 -9.24 -7.97
C LYS A 282 2.11 -7.74 -8.24
N ARG A 283 2.56 -6.90 -7.31
CA ARG A 283 2.66 -5.45 -7.53
C ARG A 283 3.84 -5.09 -8.41
N VAL A 284 4.99 -5.72 -8.21
CA VAL A 284 6.17 -5.52 -9.07
C VAL A 284 5.90 -6.01 -10.49
N GLU A 285 5.37 -7.23 -10.67
CA GLU A 285 4.92 -7.73 -11.98
C GLU A 285 4.02 -6.70 -12.68
N ARG A 286 3.02 -6.21 -11.97
CA ARG A 286 2.08 -5.22 -12.52
C ARG A 286 2.74 -3.89 -12.89
N LEU A 287 3.71 -3.42 -12.10
CA LEU A 287 4.44 -2.20 -12.43
C LEU A 287 5.28 -2.37 -13.69
N ILE A 288 5.97 -3.50 -13.82
CA ILE A 288 6.78 -3.81 -15.02
C ILE A 288 5.88 -3.82 -16.26
N GLU A 289 4.74 -4.52 -16.22
CA GLU A 289 3.74 -4.51 -17.32
C GLU A 289 3.32 -3.10 -17.69
N ILE A 290 2.99 -2.24 -16.70
CA ILE A 290 2.58 -0.85 -16.94
C ILE A 290 3.68 -0.06 -17.65
N VAL A 291 4.94 -0.25 -17.24
CA VAL A 291 6.09 0.44 -17.85
C VAL A 291 6.34 -0.06 -19.26
N ASP A 292 6.22 -1.35 -19.50
CA ASP A 292 6.42 -1.93 -20.83
C ASP A 292 5.30 -1.54 -21.80
N ASP A 293 4.04 -1.53 -21.33
CA ASP A 293 2.90 -0.99 -22.10
C ASP A 293 3.09 0.50 -22.43
N TYR A 294 3.64 1.27 -21.50
CA TYR A 294 3.94 2.68 -21.74
C TYR A 294 5.02 2.83 -22.82
N LYS A 295 6.13 2.10 -22.70
CA LYS A 295 7.22 2.11 -23.69
C LYS A 295 6.71 1.73 -25.09
N ALA A 296 5.92 0.67 -25.19
CA ALA A 296 5.36 0.22 -26.47
C ALA A 296 4.51 1.31 -27.16
N LYS A 297 3.76 2.11 -26.38
CA LYS A 297 2.91 3.18 -26.92
C LYS A 297 3.67 4.43 -27.36
N PHE A 298 4.79 4.75 -26.73
CA PHE A 298 5.47 6.04 -26.89
C PHE A 298 6.85 5.95 -27.56
N TYR A 299 7.49 4.77 -27.60
CA TYR A 299 8.83 4.59 -28.19
C TYR A 299 8.83 3.78 -29.50
N PHE A 300 7.69 3.16 -29.85
CA PHE A 300 7.55 2.41 -31.11
C PHE A 300 6.55 3.06 -32.08
N LYS A 301 6.20 4.33 -31.86
CA LYS A 301 5.54 5.21 -32.83
C LYS A 301 6.57 6.20 -33.39
#